data_2c87ad6b7673fd26127b994ac8de521f
#
_entry.id   2c87ad6b7673fd26127b994ac8de521f
#
_cell.length_a   1.000
_cell.length_b   1.000
_cell.length_c   1.000
_cell.angle_alpha   90.00
_cell.angle_beta   90.00
_cell.angle_gamma   90.00
#
_symmetry.space_group_name_H-M   'P 1'
#
loop_
_entity.id
_entity.type
_entity.pdbx_description
1 polymer ?
#
loop_
_entity_poly.entity_id
_entity_poly.type
_entity_poly.pdbx_seq_one_letter_code
_entity_poly.pdbx_strand_id
1 'polypeptide(L)'
;MTAHAPVIRFDNVSKSFPRHRGHMLLKDQLARLISGGHRERFLALKGISFSVAEGESLAIIGHNGAGKSTILALVAGLAYPDAGSIHVNGRVAALLELGSGFHNDLTGRENVRLNAALLGLSRAKTRACFDSIVEFSGIGEFLDEPLRTYSSGMVMRLAFSVAVNVDPDILLIDEVLAVGDIAFQTKCFEKLREFRRAGKVLICVSHGNHMIRELCDRAIWLDHGELVENGSIGGVLDAYSGSQSTVSV
;
A
#
# COMPACT_ATOMS: atom_id res chain seq x y z
N MET A 1 27.64 -9.72 -11.47
CA MET A 1 26.25 -9.29 -11.11
C MET A 1 26.29 -7.79 -10.91
N THR A 2 25.83 -7.03 -11.88
CA THR A 2 25.73 -5.57 -11.79
C THR A 2 24.68 -5.25 -10.72
N ALA A 3 25.07 -4.68 -9.61
CA ALA A 3 24.17 -4.19 -8.58
C ALA A 3 23.36 -3.03 -9.21
N HIS A 4 22.13 -3.31 -9.62
CA HIS A 4 21.20 -2.26 -10.02
C HIS A 4 20.95 -1.36 -8.81
N ALA A 5 20.92 -0.03 -9.04
CA ALA A 5 20.61 0.91 -7.98
C ALA A 5 19.18 0.59 -7.42
N PRO A 6 19.02 0.60 -6.09
CA PRO A 6 17.72 0.27 -5.51
C PRO A 6 16.65 1.28 -5.95
N VAL A 7 15.48 0.77 -6.31
CA VAL A 7 14.29 1.58 -6.66
C VAL A 7 13.68 2.20 -5.40
N ILE A 8 13.73 1.47 -4.28
CA ILE A 8 13.30 1.98 -2.97
C ILE A 8 14.44 1.76 -1.98
N ARG A 9 14.73 2.78 -1.15
CA ARG A 9 15.75 2.69 -0.11
C ARG A 9 15.31 3.45 1.14
N PHE A 10 15.34 2.75 2.26
CA PHE A 10 15.14 3.28 3.60
C PHE A 10 16.50 3.29 4.33
N ASP A 11 16.91 4.44 4.85
CA ASP A 11 18.14 4.62 5.60
C ASP A 11 17.80 5.14 7.01
N ASN A 12 17.86 4.27 8.01
CA ASN A 12 17.62 4.57 9.43
C ASN A 12 16.34 5.37 9.70
N VAL A 13 15.25 4.95 9.06
CA VAL A 13 13.96 5.67 9.06
C VAL A 13 13.21 5.45 10.35
N SER A 14 12.83 6.57 10.99
CA SER A 14 11.93 6.57 12.14
C SER A 14 10.69 7.41 11.86
N LYS A 15 9.54 6.96 12.35
CA LYS A 15 8.25 7.66 12.22
C LYS A 15 7.43 7.55 13.48
N SER A 16 6.91 8.68 13.95
CA SER A 16 6.02 8.73 15.10
C SER A 16 4.75 9.50 14.82
N PHE A 17 3.68 9.13 15.52
CA PHE A 17 2.39 9.80 15.46
C PHE A 17 1.97 10.33 16.83
N PRO A 18 1.20 11.43 16.91
CA PRO A 18 0.64 11.91 18.17
C PRO A 18 -0.31 10.85 18.73
N ARG A 19 -0.17 10.50 20.02
CA ARG A 19 -1.10 9.60 20.69
C ARG A 19 -2.34 10.40 21.10
N HIS A 20 -3.46 10.21 20.39
CA HIS A 20 -4.74 10.76 20.79
C HIS A 20 -5.29 9.91 21.95
N ARG A 21 -5.14 10.37 23.18
CA ARG A 21 -5.97 9.91 24.28
C ARG A 21 -7.33 10.58 24.11
N GLY A 22 -8.42 9.81 23.99
CA GLY A 22 -9.79 10.26 23.77
C GLY A 22 -10.21 11.49 24.56
N HIS A 23 -11.45 11.94 24.45
CA HIS A 23 -11.99 13.21 24.96
C HIS A 23 -11.32 13.72 26.25
N MET A 24 -10.39 14.68 26.09
CA MET A 24 -9.79 15.37 27.22
C MET A 24 -10.78 16.39 27.77
N LEU A 25 -11.01 16.34 29.05
CA LEU A 25 -11.74 17.40 29.75
C LEU A 25 -11.00 18.73 29.59
N LEU A 26 -11.73 19.82 29.45
CA LEU A 26 -11.18 21.19 29.31
C LEU A 26 -10.13 21.51 30.41
N LYS A 27 -10.29 20.95 31.61
CA LYS A 27 -9.33 21.08 32.72
C LYS A 27 -7.93 20.51 32.38
N ASP A 28 -7.86 19.40 31.65
CA ASP A 28 -6.60 18.77 31.27
C ASP A 28 -5.87 19.56 30.15
N GLN A 29 -6.63 20.28 29.32
CA GLN A 29 -6.07 21.20 28.32
C GLN A 29 -5.41 22.42 28.98
N LEU A 30 -6.06 23.03 29.99
CA LEU A 30 -5.52 24.16 30.73
C LEU A 30 -4.29 23.78 31.57
N ALA A 31 -4.31 22.63 32.24
CA ALA A 31 -3.17 22.14 33.00
C ALA A 31 -1.92 21.90 32.13
N ARG A 32 -2.10 21.47 30.87
CA ARG A 32 -1.01 21.25 29.90
C ARG A 32 -0.41 22.54 29.34
N LEU A 33 -1.22 23.59 29.18
CA LEU A 33 -0.71 24.91 28.78
C LEU A 33 0.27 25.47 29.82
N ILE A 34 0.10 25.13 31.11
CA ILE A 34 0.94 25.61 32.22
C ILE A 34 2.15 24.68 32.46
N SER A 35 2.04 23.37 32.19
CA SER A 35 3.08 22.36 32.51
C SER A 35 4.02 21.97 31.37
N GLY A 36 3.94 22.59 30.19
CA GLY A 36 4.82 22.26 29.07
C GLY A 36 4.75 20.80 28.62
N GLY A 37 3.57 20.16 28.76
CA GLY A 37 3.39 18.74 28.61
C GLY A 37 3.82 18.20 27.24
N HIS A 38 4.85 17.38 27.20
CA HIS A 38 5.25 16.62 26.03
C HIS A 38 4.07 15.77 25.56
N ARG A 39 3.65 15.96 24.31
CA ARG A 39 2.68 15.05 23.67
C ARG A 39 3.34 13.68 23.57
N GLU A 40 2.81 12.70 24.28
CA GLU A 40 3.22 11.31 24.06
C GLU A 40 3.09 10.98 22.57
N ARG A 41 4.19 10.57 21.95
CA ARG A 41 4.23 10.14 20.57
C ARG A 41 4.34 8.62 20.54
N PHE A 42 3.54 7.99 19.71
CA PHE A 42 3.67 6.56 19.41
C PHE A 42 4.71 6.42 18.29
N LEU A 43 5.80 5.72 18.56
CA LEU A 43 6.85 5.46 17.57
C LEU A 43 6.43 4.25 16.73
N ALA A 44 5.96 4.53 15.52
CA ALA A 44 5.46 3.50 14.60
C ALA A 44 6.57 2.78 13.83
N LEU A 45 7.71 3.47 13.57
CA LEU A 45 8.92 2.89 13.00
C LEU A 45 10.15 3.40 13.75
N LYS A 46 11.14 2.51 13.96
CA LYS A 46 12.32 2.74 14.80
C LYS A 46 13.59 2.37 14.04
N GLY A 47 14.18 3.33 13.32
CA GLY A 47 15.46 3.14 12.65
C GLY A 47 15.47 2.06 11.57
N ILE A 48 14.39 1.95 10.78
CA ILE A 48 14.24 0.93 9.75
C ILE A 48 15.17 1.18 8.57
N SER A 49 15.92 0.15 8.17
CA SER A 49 16.79 0.20 6.99
C SER A 49 16.58 -1.04 6.12
N PHE A 50 16.21 -0.83 4.86
CA PHE A 50 16.14 -1.85 3.82
C PHE A 50 16.13 -1.21 2.44
N SER A 51 16.31 -2.02 1.40
CA SER A 51 16.21 -1.58 0.01
C SER A 51 15.42 -2.57 -0.81
N VAL A 52 14.83 -2.10 -1.91
CA VAL A 52 14.13 -2.92 -2.91
C VAL A 52 14.74 -2.64 -4.26
N ALA A 53 15.19 -3.69 -4.94
CA ALA A 53 15.78 -3.60 -6.26
C ALA A 53 14.72 -3.51 -7.37
N GLU A 54 15.11 -3.13 -8.57
CA GLU A 54 14.24 -3.17 -9.74
C GLU A 54 13.79 -4.62 -10.01
N GLY A 55 12.50 -4.80 -10.31
CA GLY A 55 11.88 -6.10 -10.56
C GLY A 55 11.67 -6.98 -9.33
N GLU A 56 12.02 -6.50 -8.15
CA GLU A 56 11.85 -7.24 -6.91
C GLU A 56 10.42 -7.15 -6.37
N SER A 57 9.93 -8.27 -5.84
CA SER A 57 8.65 -8.33 -5.12
C SER A 57 8.90 -8.58 -3.64
N LEU A 58 8.52 -7.61 -2.79
CA LEU A 58 8.75 -7.62 -1.35
C LEU A 58 7.45 -7.78 -0.59
N ALA A 59 7.39 -8.75 0.32
CA ALA A 59 6.33 -8.85 1.31
C ALA A 59 6.72 -8.12 2.60
N ILE A 60 5.76 -7.44 3.23
CA ILE A 60 5.91 -6.86 4.56
C ILE A 60 4.94 -7.59 5.50
N ILE A 61 5.47 -8.33 6.46
CA ILE A 61 4.69 -9.13 7.41
C ILE A 61 4.87 -8.63 8.85
N GLY A 62 3.95 -8.98 9.73
CA GLY A 62 3.93 -8.60 11.13
C GLY A 62 2.51 -8.45 11.66
N HIS A 63 2.36 -8.40 12.99
CA HIS A 63 1.05 -8.23 13.64
C HIS A 63 0.40 -6.86 13.30
N ASN A 64 -0.87 -6.68 13.69
CA ASN A 64 -1.56 -5.39 13.55
C ASN A 64 -0.89 -4.35 14.45
N GLY A 65 -0.59 -3.17 13.85
CA GLY A 65 0.16 -2.11 14.53
C GLY A 65 1.69 -2.26 14.47
N ALA A 66 2.25 -3.28 13.79
CA ALA A 66 3.71 -3.44 13.63
C ALA A 66 4.39 -2.34 12.82
N GLY A 67 3.64 -1.48 12.09
CA GLY A 67 4.20 -0.41 11.26
C GLY A 67 4.08 -0.64 9.75
N LYS A 68 3.45 -1.73 9.29
CA LYS A 68 3.33 -2.10 7.87
C LYS A 68 2.71 -0.99 7.03
N SER A 69 1.51 -0.53 7.39
CA SER A 69 0.82 0.56 6.65
C SER A 69 1.58 1.89 6.73
N THR A 70 2.40 2.10 7.76
CA THR A 70 3.29 3.27 7.86
C THR A 70 4.38 3.20 6.80
N ILE A 71 5.00 2.04 6.56
CA ILE A 71 5.97 1.88 5.47
C ILE A 71 5.31 2.14 4.13
N LEU A 72 4.12 1.57 3.87
CA LEU A 72 3.41 1.82 2.62
C LEU A 72 3.08 3.31 2.42
N ALA A 73 2.61 4.00 3.47
CA ALA A 73 2.33 5.44 3.41
C ALA A 73 3.59 6.28 3.12
N LEU A 74 4.74 5.89 3.67
CA LEU A 74 6.02 6.54 3.40
C LEU A 74 6.48 6.30 1.96
N VAL A 75 6.36 5.09 1.42
CA VAL A 75 6.69 4.78 0.00
C VAL A 75 5.75 5.49 -0.96
N ALA A 76 4.46 5.59 -0.61
CA ALA A 76 3.46 6.32 -1.40
C ALA A 76 3.63 7.85 -1.35
N GLY A 77 4.52 8.38 -0.51
CA GLY A 77 4.69 9.82 -0.32
C GLY A 77 3.55 10.50 0.45
N LEU A 78 2.68 9.72 1.09
CA LEU A 78 1.56 10.21 1.92
C LEU A 78 2.01 10.64 3.32
N ALA A 79 3.23 10.25 3.71
CA ALA A 79 3.86 10.65 4.97
C ALA A 79 5.35 10.89 4.74
N TYR A 80 5.97 11.65 5.67
CA TYR A 80 7.42 11.89 5.69
C TYR A 80 8.04 11.27 6.94
N PRO A 81 9.30 10.79 6.88
CA PRO A 81 10.01 10.32 8.05
C PRO A 81 10.26 11.45 9.05
N ASP A 82 10.31 11.13 10.35
CA ASP A 82 10.73 12.09 11.38
C ASP A 82 12.27 12.09 11.54
N ALA A 83 12.92 10.98 11.19
CA ALA A 83 14.39 10.85 11.12
C ALA A 83 14.77 9.82 10.04
N GLY A 84 16.01 9.91 9.56
CA GLY A 84 16.50 9.10 8.45
C GLY A 84 16.10 9.66 7.09
N SER A 85 16.28 8.85 6.02
CA SER A 85 15.92 9.26 4.67
C SER A 85 15.28 8.11 3.88
N ILE A 86 14.41 8.47 2.93
CA ILE A 86 13.74 7.55 2.03
C ILE A 86 13.96 8.02 0.61
N HIS A 87 14.39 7.11 -0.26
CA HIS A 87 14.49 7.33 -1.69
C HIS A 87 13.54 6.38 -2.41
N VAL A 88 12.68 6.94 -3.26
CA VAL A 88 11.75 6.19 -4.11
C VAL A 88 11.93 6.70 -5.53
N ASN A 89 12.30 5.83 -6.45
CA ASN A 89 12.53 6.16 -7.86
C ASN A 89 11.52 5.42 -8.74
N GLY A 90 10.62 6.16 -9.36
CA GLY A 90 9.55 5.63 -10.20
C GLY A 90 8.16 6.10 -9.79
N ARG A 91 7.18 5.80 -10.64
CA ARG A 91 5.76 6.11 -10.36
C ARG A 91 5.16 5.06 -9.45
N VAL A 92 4.62 5.50 -8.33
CA VAL A 92 3.96 4.64 -7.34
C VAL A 92 2.46 4.66 -7.57
N ALA A 93 1.85 3.49 -7.68
CA ALA A 93 0.41 3.32 -7.51
C ALA A 93 0.14 2.53 -6.22
N ALA A 94 -0.77 3.03 -5.40
CA ALA A 94 -1.08 2.42 -4.13
C ALA A 94 -2.53 1.91 -4.11
N LEU A 95 -2.70 0.64 -3.79
CA LEU A 95 -4.02 0.02 -3.56
C LEU A 95 -4.41 0.08 -2.07
N LEU A 96 -3.85 1.04 -1.31
CA LEU A 96 -4.03 1.16 0.14
C LEU A 96 -5.46 1.58 0.53
N GLU A 97 -6.02 2.46 -0.27
CA GLU A 97 -7.37 3.00 -0.10
C GLU A 97 -8.04 3.05 -1.47
N LEU A 98 -8.41 1.88 -1.98
CA LEU A 98 -9.07 1.77 -3.28
C LEU A 98 -10.30 2.68 -3.35
N GLY A 99 -10.27 3.64 -4.26
CA GLY A 99 -11.36 4.60 -4.45
C GLY A 99 -11.27 5.88 -3.59
N SER A 100 -10.24 6.07 -2.77
CA SER A 100 -10.08 7.29 -1.94
C SER A 100 -10.01 8.59 -2.79
N GLY A 101 -9.53 8.49 -4.02
CA GLY A 101 -9.52 9.61 -4.99
C GLY A 101 -10.81 9.72 -5.81
N PHE A 102 -11.82 8.91 -5.55
CA PHE A 102 -13.08 8.93 -6.29
C PHE A 102 -14.06 9.96 -5.70
N HIS A 103 -14.82 10.59 -6.58
CA HIS A 103 -15.87 11.54 -6.21
C HIS A 103 -17.25 10.96 -6.54
N ASN A 104 -18.12 10.88 -5.55
CA ASN A 104 -19.41 10.20 -5.66
C ASN A 104 -20.38 10.82 -6.68
N ASP A 105 -20.30 12.13 -6.91
CA ASP A 105 -21.18 12.84 -7.85
C ASP A 105 -20.68 12.81 -9.29
N LEU A 106 -19.42 12.40 -9.51
CA LEU A 106 -18.85 12.20 -10.84
C LEU A 106 -19.22 10.81 -11.37
N THR A 107 -19.33 10.71 -12.70
CA THR A 107 -19.53 9.44 -13.41
C THR A 107 -18.31 8.52 -13.26
N GLY A 108 -18.46 7.22 -13.53
CA GLY A 108 -17.34 6.28 -13.59
C GLY A 108 -16.27 6.76 -14.57
N ARG A 109 -16.68 7.27 -15.74
CA ARG A 109 -15.80 7.84 -16.77
C ARG A 109 -14.97 9.02 -16.25
N GLU A 110 -15.59 9.92 -15.53
CA GLU A 110 -14.92 11.09 -14.95
C GLU A 110 -13.98 10.69 -13.83
N ASN A 111 -14.39 9.71 -12.99
CA ASN A 111 -13.55 9.17 -11.94
C ASN A 111 -12.30 8.45 -12.48
N VAL A 112 -12.40 7.70 -13.57
CA VAL A 112 -11.22 7.12 -14.25
C VAL A 112 -10.24 8.22 -14.64
N ARG A 113 -10.73 9.30 -15.26
CA ARG A 113 -9.87 10.42 -15.70
C ARG A 113 -9.25 11.16 -14.52
N LEU A 114 -10.02 11.40 -13.48
CA LEU A 114 -9.56 12.05 -12.25
C LEU A 114 -8.45 11.24 -11.58
N ASN A 115 -8.70 9.95 -11.37
CA ASN A 115 -7.72 9.08 -10.71
C ASN A 115 -6.45 8.86 -11.54
N ALA A 116 -6.57 8.67 -12.85
CA ALA A 116 -5.41 8.60 -13.73
C ALA A 116 -4.56 9.88 -13.64
N ALA A 117 -5.19 11.06 -13.56
CA ALA A 117 -4.48 12.33 -13.38
C ALA A 117 -3.82 12.43 -12.00
N LEU A 118 -4.48 11.98 -10.92
CA LEU A 118 -3.90 11.91 -9.58
C LEU A 118 -2.68 10.98 -9.51
N LEU A 119 -2.70 9.89 -10.31
CA LEU A 119 -1.56 8.98 -10.48
C LEU A 119 -0.51 9.51 -11.48
N GLY A 120 -0.61 10.78 -11.88
CA GLY A 120 0.39 11.48 -12.69
C GLY A 120 0.33 11.18 -14.20
N LEU A 121 -0.77 10.61 -14.72
CA LEU A 121 -0.91 10.38 -16.15
C LEU A 121 -1.32 11.66 -16.88
N SER A 122 -0.68 11.90 -18.04
CA SER A 122 -1.15 12.92 -18.96
C SER A 122 -2.48 12.52 -19.60
N ARG A 123 -3.26 13.50 -20.08
CA ARG A 123 -4.52 13.25 -20.80
C ARG A 123 -4.38 12.29 -21.98
N ALA A 124 -3.27 12.34 -22.69
CA ALA A 124 -2.99 11.45 -23.82
C ALA A 124 -2.80 9.99 -23.34
N LYS A 125 -2.01 9.77 -22.29
CA LYS A 125 -1.80 8.45 -21.70
C LYS A 125 -3.09 7.90 -21.09
N THR A 126 -3.86 8.73 -20.36
CA THR A 126 -5.17 8.33 -19.83
C THR A 126 -6.12 7.86 -20.94
N ARG A 127 -6.14 8.57 -22.08
CA ARG A 127 -6.96 8.16 -23.23
C ARG A 127 -6.52 6.82 -23.81
N ALA A 128 -5.22 6.58 -23.88
CA ALA A 128 -4.65 5.34 -24.42
C ALA A 128 -4.97 4.10 -23.57
N CYS A 129 -5.05 4.22 -22.23
CA CYS A 129 -5.37 3.10 -21.35
C CYS A 129 -6.85 3.03 -20.92
N PHE A 130 -7.68 3.99 -21.36
CA PHE A 130 -9.06 4.12 -20.88
C PHE A 130 -9.90 2.89 -21.19
N ASP A 131 -9.88 2.40 -22.41
CA ASP A 131 -10.69 1.26 -22.84
C ASP A 131 -10.25 -0.02 -22.11
N SER A 132 -8.95 -0.21 -21.89
CA SER A 132 -8.41 -1.33 -21.11
C SER A 132 -8.87 -1.27 -19.63
N ILE A 133 -8.95 -0.07 -19.04
CA ILE A 133 -9.47 0.11 -17.68
C ILE A 133 -10.95 -0.30 -17.61
N VAL A 134 -11.75 0.16 -18.57
CA VAL A 134 -13.19 -0.13 -18.62
C VAL A 134 -13.44 -1.61 -18.83
N GLU A 135 -12.75 -2.23 -19.80
CA GLU A 135 -12.84 -3.66 -20.09
C GLU A 135 -12.41 -4.52 -18.87
N PHE A 136 -11.29 -4.16 -18.24
CA PHE A 136 -10.80 -4.89 -17.07
C PHE A 136 -11.81 -4.81 -15.92
N SER A 137 -12.39 -3.65 -15.66
CA SER A 137 -13.36 -3.43 -14.59
C SER A 137 -14.68 -4.20 -14.79
N GLY A 138 -15.08 -4.42 -16.04
CA GLY A 138 -16.34 -5.05 -16.40
C GLY A 138 -17.58 -4.26 -15.99
N ILE A 139 -17.47 -2.90 -15.85
CA ILE A 139 -18.59 -2.02 -15.47
C ILE A 139 -19.03 -1.10 -16.62
N GLY A 140 -18.72 -1.47 -17.88
CA GLY A 140 -18.94 -0.61 -19.05
C GLY A 140 -20.35 -0.05 -19.17
N GLU A 141 -21.37 -0.83 -18.85
CA GLU A 141 -22.78 -0.42 -18.91
C GLU A 141 -23.13 0.71 -17.92
N PHE A 142 -22.38 0.82 -16.80
CA PHE A 142 -22.61 1.82 -15.75
C PHE A 142 -21.65 3.01 -15.85
N LEU A 143 -20.77 3.02 -16.84
CA LEU A 143 -19.65 3.97 -16.92
C LEU A 143 -20.05 5.45 -16.90
N ASP A 144 -21.22 5.77 -17.45
CA ASP A 144 -21.76 7.13 -17.54
C ASP A 144 -22.74 7.46 -16.38
N GLU A 145 -22.92 6.53 -15.45
CA GLU A 145 -23.69 6.74 -14.22
C GLU A 145 -22.82 7.35 -13.12
N PRO A 146 -23.39 8.18 -12.22
CA PRO A 146 -22.68 8.72 -11.06
C PRO A 146 -22.23 7.61 -10.10
N LEU A 147 -21.03 7.75 -9.52
CA LEU A 147 -20.43 6.73 -8.67
C LEU A 147 -21.26 6.40 -7.42
N ARG A 148 -22.07 7.35 -6.92
CA ARG A 148 -22.99 7.11 -5.80
C ARG A 148 -24.04 6.01 -6.07
N THR A 149 -24.27 5.65 -7.35
CA THR A 149 -25.19 4.56 -7.74
C THR A 149 -24.49 3.20 -7.81
N TYR A 150 -23.14 3.18 -7.68
CA TYR A 150 -22.38 1.95 -7.74
C TYR A 150 -22.45 1.16 -6.44
N SER A 151 -22.41 -0.17 -6.55
CA SER A 151 -22.14 -1.00 -5.38
C SER A 151 -20.68 -0.82 -4.93
N SER A 152 -20.39 -1.13 -3.66
CA SER A 152 -19.00 -1.10 -3.15
C SER A 152 -18.05 -1.97 -3.99
N GLY A 153 -18.55 -3.13 -4.45
CA GLY A 153 -17.80 -4.01 -5.36
C GLY A 153 -17.48 -3.36 -6.70
N MET A 154 -18.42 -2.62 -7.31
CA MET A 154 -18.18 -1.89 -8.57
C MET A 154 -17.14 -0.77 -8.38
N VAL A 155 -17.24 -0.02 -7.29
CA VAL A 155 -16.25 1.02 -6.94
C VAL A 155 -14.85 0.43 -6.84
N MET A 156 -14.72 -0.68 -6.09
CA MET A 156 -13.45 -1.36 -5.89
C MET A 156 -12.89 -1.94 -7.20
N ARG A 157 -13.74 -2.55 -8.03
CA ARG A 157 -13.36 -3.07 -9.37
C ARG A 157 -12.83 -1.96 -10.25
N LEU A 158 -13.50 -0.78 -10.28
CA LEU A 158 -13.03 0.36 -11.05
C LEU A 158 -11.71 0.90 -10.52
N ALA A 159 -11.59 1.09 -9.22
CA ALA A 159 -10.38 1.63 -8.58
C ALA A 159 -9.15 0.74 -8.83
N PHE A 160 -9.30 -0.58 -8.65
CA PHE A 160 -8.24 -1.53 -8.96
C PHE A 160 -7.86 -1.48 -10.45
N SER A 161 -8.86 -1.44 -11.34
CA SER A 161 -8.64 -1.39 -12.79
C SER A 161 -7.85 -0.16 -13.21
N VAL A 162 -8.13 0.99 -12.62
CA VAL A 162 -7.34 2.21 -12.86
C VAL A 162 -5.90 1.98 -12.42
N ALA A 163 -5.68 1.57 -11.17
CA ALA A 163 -4.35 1.47 -10.57
C ALA A 163 -3.41 0.53 -11.34
N VAL A 164 -3.91 -0.61 -11.84
CA VAL A 164 -3.08 -1.60 -12.55
C VAL A 164 -2.89 -1.30 -14.04
N ASN A 165 -3.75 -0.48 -14.65
CA ASN A 165 -3.67 -0.16 -16.07
C ASN A 165 -2.99 1.20 -16.36
N VAL A 166 -2.66 1.99 -15.33
CA VAL A 166 -1.86 3.21 -15.50
C VAL A 166 -0.35 2.94 -15.64
N ASP A 167 0.04 1.67 -15.68
CA ASP A 167 1.42 1.19 -15.84
C ASP A 167 2.40 1.85 -14.85
N PRO A 168 2.21 1.69 -13.53
CA PRO A 168 3.13 2.22 -12.55
C PRO A 168 4.46 1.44 -12.55
N ASP A 169 5.53 2.02 -12.00
CA ASP A 169 6.81 1.34 -11.82
C ASP A 169 6.83 0.55 -10.51
N ILE A 170 6.07 1.02 -9.51
CA ILE A 170 5.93 0.44 -8.18
C ILE A 170 4.45 0.31 -7.85
N LEU A 171 4.01 -0.89 -7.46
CA LEU A 171 2.64 -1.16 -7.02
C LEU A 171 2.64 -1.56 -5.54
N LEU A 172 1.91 -0.81 -4.73
CA LEU A 172 1.72 -1.09 -3.31
C LEU A 172 0.36 -1.77 -3.09
N ILE A 173 0.38 -2.93 -2.45
CA ILE A 173 -0.81 -3.72 -2.16
C ILE A 173 -0.94 -3.88 -0.65
N ASP A 174 -2.06 -3.46 -0.09
CA ASP A 174 -2.47 -3.75 1.27
C ASP A 174 -3.63 -4.75 1.21
N GLU A 175 -3.66 -5.75 2.03
CA GLU A 175 -4.68 -6.82 2.24
C GLU A 175 -5.92 -6.90 1.31
N VAL A 176 -6.20 -5.86 0.54
CA VAL A 176 -7.45 -5.55 -0.18
C VAL A 176 -7.58 -6.31 -1.51
N LEU A 177 -6.89 -7.44 -1.73
CA LEU A 177 -7.10 -8.23 -2.96
C LEU A 177 -8.39 -9.06 -2.94
N ALA A 178 -9.13 -9.08 -1.85
CA ALA A 178 -10.48 -9.66 -1.78
C ALA A 178 -11.55 -8.73 -2.40
N VAL A 179 -11.24 -8.13 -3.57
CA VAL A 179 -12.10 -7.18 -4.28
C VAL A 179 -13.01 -7.90 -5.27
N GLY A 180 -14.30 -7.61 -5.21
CA GLY A 180 -15.28 -8.17 -6.15
C GLY A 180 -15.56 -9.65 -5.93
N ASP A 181 -16.03 -10.32 -6.98
CA ASP A 181 -16.29 -11.76 -6.99
C ASP A 181 -15.02 -12.58 -7.28
N ILE A 182 -15.12 -13.90 -7.14
CA ILE A 182 -14.01 -14.84 -7.36
C ILE A 182 -13.39 -14.69 -8.77
N ALA A 183 -14.22 -14.44 -9.79
CA ALA A 183 -13.75 -14.26 -11.15
C ALA A 183 -12.91 -13.00 -11.30
N PHE A 184 -13.31 -11.90 -10.66
CA PHE A 184 -12.53 -10.66 -10.66
C PHE A 184 -11.25 -10.79 -9.85
N GLN A 185 -11.29 -11.47 -8.70
CA GLN A 185 -10.10 -11.77 -7.90
C GLN A 185 -9.06 -12.55 -8.71
N THR A 186 -9.49 -13.55 -9.48
CA THR A 186 -8.60 -14.30 -10.39
C THR A 186 -7.95 -13.37 -11.42
N LYS A 187 -8.75 -12.49 -12.07
CA LYS A 187 -8.21 -11.46 -12.99
C LYS A 187 -7.19 -10.54 -12.32
N CYS A 188 -7.47 -10.09 -11.11
CA CYS A 188 -6.54 -9.25 -10.34
C CYS A 188 -5.21 -9.99 -10.12
N PHE A 189 -5.28 -11.24 -9.71
CA PHE A 189 -4.10 -12.05 -9.43
C PHE A 189 -3.24 -12.29 -10.68
N GLU A 190 -3.88 -12.61 -11.80
CA GLU A 190 -3.19 -12.73 -13.09
C GLU A 190 -2.51 -11.44 -13.50
N LYS A 191 -3.18 -10.30 -13.32
CA LYS A 191 -2.61 -8.98 -13.61
C LYS A 191 -1.39 -8.66 -12.75
N LEU A 192 -1.38 -9.05 -11.48
CA LEU A 192 -0.22 -8.89 -10.61
C LEU A 192 0.95 -9.79 -11.03
N ARG A 193 0.67 -11.01 -11.48
CA ARG A 193 1.69 -11.89 -12.07
C ARG A 193 2.30 -11.30 -13.35
N GLU A 194 1.48 -10.71 -14.22
CA GLU A 194 1.96 -9.98 -15.40
C GLU A 194 2.87 -8.81 -15.01
N PHE A 195 2.43 -8.03 -14.01
CA PHE A 195 3.17 -6.90 -13.48
C PHE A 195 4.55 -7.31 -12.97
N ARG A 196 4.62 -8.40 -12.20
CA ARG A 196 5.88 -9.00 -11.74
C ARG A 196 6.76 -9.47 -12.91
N ARG A 197 6.19 -10.19 -13.90
CA ARG A 197 6.92 -10.67 -15.09
C ARG A 197 7.47 -9.54 -15.94
N ALA A 198 6.82 -8.38 -15.92
CA ALA A 198 7.30 -7.17 -16.60
C ALA A 198 8.47 -6.47 -15.88
N GLY A 199 8.99 -7.05 -14.79
CA GLY A 199 10.12 -6.50 -14.04
C GLY A 199 9.76 -5.25 -13.22
N LYS A 200 8.49 -5.06 -12.87
CA LYS A 200 8.02 -3.98 -12.02
C LYS A 200 8.18 -4.34 -10.53
N VAL A 201 8.24 -3.33 -9.68
CA VAL A 201 8.36 -3.52 -8.23
C VAL A 201 6.99 -3.72 -7.61
N LEU A 202 6.85 -4.77 -6.79
CA LEU A 202 5.64 -5.08 -6.04
C LEU A 202 5.94 -5.05 -4.55
N ILE A 203 5.18 -4.31 -3.76
CA ILE A 203 5.21 -4.36 -2.30
C ILE A 203 3.85 -4.82 -1.79
N CYS A 204 3.84 -5.97 -1.12
CA CYS A 204 2.63 -6.59 -0.60
C CYS A 204 2.62 -6.57 0.93
N VAL A 205 1.55 -6.06 1.52
CA VAL A 205 1.20 -6.31 2.92
C VAL A 205 0.03 -7.27 2.93
N SER A 206 0.17 -8.44 3.55
CA SER A 206 -0.93 -9.40 3.64
C SER A 206 -0.74 -10.33 4.84
N HIS A 207 -1.85 -10.72 5.43
CA HIS A 207 -1.92 -11.83 6.39
C HIS A 207 -2.08 -13.19 5.71
N GLY A 208 -2.37 -13.23 4.41
CA GLY A 208 -2.58 -14.44 3.61
C GLY A 208 -1.27 -15.05 3.11
N ASN A 209 -0.75 -16.06 3.80
CA ASN A 209 0.54 -16.71 3.46
C ASN A 209 0.62 -17.24 2.02
N HIS A 210 -0.47 -17.70 1.43
CA HIS A 210 -0.46 -18.27 0.06
C HIS A 210 -0.15 -17.20 -0.99
N MET A 211 -0.84 -16.06 -0.94
CA MET A 211 -0.70 -14.99 -1.92
C MET A 211 0.70 -14.39 -1.93
N ILE A 212 1.25 -14.07 -0.75
CA ILE A 212 2.58 -13.49 -0.65
C ILE A 212 3.69 -14.48 -1.04
N ARG A 213 3.53 -15.80 -0.77
CA ARG A 213 4.46 -16.83 -1.24
C ARG A 213 4.51 -16.92 -2.77
N GLU A 214 3.40 -16.63 -3.44
CA GLU A 214 3.33 -16.71 -4.90
C GLU A 214 3.81 -15.42 -5.59
N LEU A 215 3.52 -14.25 -4.99
CA LEU A 215 3.82 -12.95 -5.59
C LEU A 215 5.17 -12.37 -5.17
N CYS A 216 5.72 -12.78 -4.03
CA CYS A 216 6.92 -12.15 -3.48
C CYS A 216 8.10 -13.13 -3.41
N ASP A 217 9.30 -12.59 -3.69
CA ASP A 217 10.55 -13.35 -3.62
C ASP A 217 11.19 -13.24 -2.23
N ARG A 218 11.00 -12.08 -1.60
CA ARG A 218 11.59 -11.71 -0.32
C ARG A 218 10.53 -11.17 0.63
N ALA A 219 10.78 -11.27 1.92
CA ALA A 219 9.97 -10.65 2.95
C ALA A 219 10.81 -9.89 3.97
N ILE A 220 10.18 -8.91 4.59
CA ILE A 220 10.63 -8.30 5.84
C ILE A 220 9.58 -8.53 6.91
N TRP A 221 10.02 -8.91 8.11
CA TRP A 221 9.18 -9.02 9.28
C TRP A 221 9.38 -7.82 10.20
N LEU A 222 8.25 -7.14 10.47
CA LEU A 222 8.20 -6.03 11.39
C LEU A 222 7.54 -6.46 12.69
N ASP A 223 8.13 -6.05 13.80
CA ASP A 223 7.54 -6.19 15.12
C ASP A 223 7.72 -4.89 15.91
N HIS A 224 6.61 -4.35 16.45
CA HIS A 224 6.60 -3.10 17.25
C HIS A 224 7.42 -1.94 16.65
N GLY A 225 7.39 -1.79 15.32
CA GLY A 225 8.10 -0.74 14.58
C GLY A 225 9.58 -1.03 14.32
N GLU A 226 10.07 -2.22 14.63
CA GLU A 226 11.43 -2.67 14.38
C GLU A 226 11.46 -3.73 13.27
N LEU A 227 12.54 -3.76 12.50
CA LEU A 227 12.78 -4.79 11.50
C LEU A 227 13.46 -5.98 12.20
N VAL A 228 12.72 -7.09 12.35
CA VAL A 228 13.19 -8.30 13.02
C VAL A 228 13.97 -9.19 12.07
N GLU A 229 13.45 -9.39 10.86
CA GLU A 229 14.06 -10.26 9.87
C GLU A 229 13.84 -9.74 8.46
N ASN A 230 14.81 -10.03 7.57
CA ASN A 230 14.81 -9.64 6.18
C ASN A 230 15.50 -10.75 5.37
N GLY A 231 14.74 -11.46 4.56
CA GLY A 231 15.26 -12.62 3.86
C GLY A 231 14.30 -13.21 2.83
N SER A 232 14.57 -14.46 2.42
CA SER A 232 13.67 -15.17 1.50
C SER A 232 12.28 -15.30 2.09
N ILE A 233 11.25 -15.24 1.23
CA ILE A 233 9.85 -15.32 1.67
C ILE A 233 9.57 -16.54 2.54
N GLY A 234 10.14 -17.71 2.22
CA GLY A 234 9.98 -18.95 2.99
C GLY A 234 10.57 -18.82 4.39
N GLY A 235 11.85 -18.40 4.49
CA GLY A 235 12.55 -18.28 5.77
C GLY A 235 11.86 -17.33 6.74
N VAL A 236 11.50 -16.12 6.25
CA VAL A 236 10.85 -15.11 7.10
C VAL A 236 9.45 -15.54 7.55
N LEU A 237 8.68 -16.20 6.68
CA LEU A 237 7.35 -16.73 7.06
C LEU A 237 7.45 -17.87 8.10
N ASP A 238 8.45 -18.73 7.98
CA ASP A 238 8.67 -19.83 8.93
C ASP A 238 9.09 -19.30 10.29
N ALA A 239 9.99 -18.29 10.33
CA ALA A 239 10.38 -17.60 11.56
C ALA A 239 9.20 -16.88 12.23
N TYR A 240 8.40 -16.15 11.44
CA TYR A 240 7.19 -15.48 11.94
C TYR A 240 6.17 -16.44 12.52
N SER A 241 5.91 -17.56 11.85
CA SER A 241 4.97 -18.59 12.32
C SER A 241 5.47 -19.25 13.62
N GLY A 242 6.77 -19.51 13.73
CA GLY A 242 7.40 -20.05 14.94
C GLY A 242 7.25 -19.13 16.15
N SER A 243 7.38 -17.81 15.95
CA SER A 243 7.24 -16.81 17.01
C SER A 243 5.80 -16.76 17.57
N GLN A 244 4.80 -16.94 16.73
CA GLN A 244 3.39 -16.92 17.15
C GLN A 244 3.02 -18.15 18.00
N SER A 245 3.64 -19.30 17.71
CA SER A 245 3.39 -20.55 18.46
C SER A 245 3.93 -20.49 19.89
N THR A 246 4.92 -19.64 20.16
CA THR A 246 5.57 -19.51 21.49
C THR A 246 4.80 -18.57 22.43
N VAL A 247 3.90 -17.73 21.93
CA VAL A 247 3.12 -16.75 22.73
C VAL A 247 1.77 -17.34 23.21
N SER A 248 1.40 -18.53 22.74
CA SER A 248 0.11 -19.17 23.05
C SER A 248 0.17 -20.21 24.20
N VAL A 249 1.18 -20.15 25.08
CA VAL A 249 1.35 -21.03 26.26
C VAL A 249 1.25 -20.22 27.54
#